data_f94c0b11e6ee39eee668de695c8d12ca
#
_entry.id   f94c0b11e6ee39eee668de695c8d12ca
#
_cell.length_a   1.000
_cell.length_b   1.000
_cell.length_c   1.000
_cell.angle_alpha   90.00
_cell.angle_beta   90.00
_cell.angle_gamma   90.00
#
_symmetry.space_group_name_H-M   'P 1'
#
loop_
_entity.id
_entity.type
_entity.pdbx_description
1 polymer ?
#
loop_
_entity_poly.entity_id
_entity_poly.type
_entity_poly.pdbx_seq_one_letter_code
_entity_poly.pdbx_strand_id
1 'polypeptide(L)'
;MIHHSNENGSVIVSAGVYTDIAGTAAINCMSVKGMVARSVSDGLYHLLRRESMGKGVKVEFHKDGAISIDLHIMVGDGVNLSAVGKAIIDEVRYMVSSTTGTEVRDVNVFIDAIKLEKHK
;
A
#
# COMPACT_ATOMS: atom_id res chain seq x y z
N MET A 1 -11.96 -5.62 -8.56
CA MET A 1 -13.16 -5.76 -7.71
C MET A 1 -13.31 -7.19 -7.24
N ILE A 2 -13.47 -7.40 -5.97
CA ILE A 2 -13.68 -8.74 -5.39
C ILE A 2 -15.14 -8.89 -5.01
N HIS A 3 -15.66 -10.07 -5.27
CA HIS A 3 -17.09 -10.38 -5.16
C HIS A 3 -17.29 -11.57 -4.21
N HIS A 4 -17.94 -11.32 -3.09
CA HIS A 4 -18.32 -12.36 -2.14
C HIS A 4 -19.84 -12.53 -2.21
N SER A 5 -20.30 -13.74 -2.52
CA SER A 5 -21.73 -13.99 -2.66
C SER A 5 -22.16 -15.28 -2.01
N ASN A 6 -23.41 -15.32 -1.61
CA ASN A 6 -24.11 -16.52 -1.17
C ASN A 6 -25.55 -16.48 -1.68
N GLU A 7 -26.38 -17.47 -1.32
CA GLU A 7 -27.78 -17.57 -1.80
C GLU A 7 -28.66 -16.40 -1.36
N ASN A 8 -28.27 -15.67 -0.30
CA ASN A 8 -29.04 -14.55 0.25
C ASN A 8 -28.62 -13.19 -0.31
N GLY A 9 -27.57 -13.14 -1.08
CA GLY A 9 -27.07 -11.88 -1.63
C GLY A 9 -25.57 -11.90 -1.89
N SER A 10 -25.00 -10.71 -2.12
CA SER A 10 -23.59 -10.58 -2.38
C SER A 10 -23.02 -9.30 -1.77
N VAL A 11 -21.73 -9.36 -1.46
CA VAL A 11 -20.94 -8.21 -1.02
C VAL A 11 -19.88 -7.97 -2.09
N ILE A 12 -19.83 -6.77 -2.60
CA ILE A 12 -18.87 -6.39 -3.65
C ILE A 12 -17.91 -5.36 -3.07
N VAL A 13 -16.63 -5.68 -3.10
CA VAL A 13 -15.58 -4.79 -2.58
C VAL A 13 -14.87 -4.14 -3.76
N SER A 14 -14.94 -2.82 -3.83
CA SER A 14 -14.33 -2.04 -4.91
C SER A 14 -12.82 -1.91 -4.74
N ALA A 15 -12.12 -1.71 -5.86
CA ALA A 15 -10.67 -1.55 -5.85
C ALA A 15 -10.19 -0.45 -4.89
N GLY A 16 -10.94 0.66 -4.81
CA GLY A 16 -10.60 1.77 -3.90
C GLY A 16 -10.53 1.39 -2.44
N VAL A 17 -11.32 0.40 -2.01
CA VAL A 17 -11.28 -0.10 -0.63
C VAL A 17 -9.93 -0.72 -0.34
N TYR A 18 -9.41 -1.52 -1.27
CA TYR A 18 -8.10 -2.17 -1.11
C TYR A 18 -6.98 -1.14 -1.08
N THR A 19 -7.02 -0.14 -1.94
CA THR A 19 -6.00 0.90 -1.97
C THR A 19 -6.02 1.74 -0.71
N ASP A 20 -7.21 2.05 -0.18
CA ASP A 20 -7.34 2.83 1.06
C ASP A 20 -6.81 2.06 2.27
N ILE A 21 -7.17 0.79 2.39
CA ILE A 21 -6.71 -0.03 3.52
C ILE A 21 -5.19 -0.21 3.45
N ALA A 22 -4.67 -0.55 2.27
CA ALA A 22 -3.24 -0.80 2.09
C ALA A 22 -2.42 0.46 2.34
N GLY A 23 -2.85 1.60 1.80
CA GLY A 23 -2.17 2.87 1.99
C GLY A 23 -2.16 3.31 3.45
N THR A 24 -3.30 3.17 4.13
CA THR A 24 -3.42 3.51 5.55
C THR A 24 -2.53 2.61 6.40
N ALA A 25 -2.54 1.30 6.14
CA ALA A 25 -1.71 0.35 6.87
C ALA A 25 -0.22 0.68 6.70
N ALA A 26 0.19 1.02 5.49
CA ALA A 26 1.58 1.36 5.22
C ALA A 26 2.00 2.65 5.95
N ILE A 27 1.16 3.68 5.92
CA ILE A 27 1.46 4.96 6.59
C ILE A 27 1.57 4.78 8.10
N ASN A 28 0.83 3.87 8.68
CA ASN A 28 0.86 3.63 10.12
C ASN A 28 2.10 2.86 10.57
N CYS A 29 2.90 2.35 9.64
CA CYS A 29 4.16 1.69 10.00
C CYS A 29 5.21 2.72 10.39
N MET A 30 6.03 2.35 11.39
CA MET A 30 7.12 3.20 11.84
C MET A 30 8.09 3.49 10.69
N SER A 31 8.59 4.70 10.64
CA SER A 31 9.56 5.20 9.65
C SER A 31 8.98 5.51 8.27
N VAL A 32 7.73 5.18 7.99
CA VAL A 32 7.07 5.56 6.75
C VAL A 32 6.64 7.02 6.85
N LYS A 33 7.12 7.85 5.91
CA LYS A 33 6.78 9.28 5.87
C LYS A 33 5.56 9.55 5.01
N GLY A 34 5.18 8.61 4.16
CA GLY A 34 3.97 8.70 3.35
C GLY A 34 4.07 7.92 2.06
N MET A 35 2.99 7.98 1.30
CA MET A 35 2.91 7.41 -0.03
C MET A 35 3.46 8.40 -1.05
N VAL A 36 4.04 7.89 -2.13
CA VAL A 36 4.63 8.74 -3.16
C VAL A 36 4.13 8.34 -4.54
N ALA A 37 4.11 9.32 -5.44
CA ALA A 37 3.89 9.08 -6.86
C ALA A 37 5.00 9.77 -7.64
N ARG A 38 5.42 9.14 -8.73
CA ARG A 38 6.41 9.71 -9.63
C ARG A 38 5.72 10.67 -10.59
N SER A 39 6.29 11.88 -10.72
CA SER A 39 5.84 12.81 -11.73
C SER A 39 6.37 12.38 -13.10
N VAL A 40 5.47 12.17 -14.06
CA VAL A 40 5.83 11.75 -15.41
C VAL A 40 6.58 12.86 -16.14
N SER A 41 6.24 14.12 -15.85
CA SER A 41 6.78 15.26 -16.60
C SER A 41 8.20 15.63 -16.20
N ASP A 42 8.58 15.45 -14.93
CA ASP A 42 9.89 15.90 -14.43
C ASP A 42 10.72 14.78 -13.81
N GLY A 43 10.21 13.57 -13.74
CA GLY A 43 10.93 12.43 -13.19
C GLY A 43 11.10 12.46 -11.69
N LEU A 44 10.46 13.39 -11.00
CA LEU A 44 10.55 13.53 -9.56
C LEU A 44 9.46 12.71 -8.86
N TYR A 45 9.78 12.29 -7.63
CA TYR A 45 8.80 11.63 -6.77
C TYR A 45 8.16 12.67 -5.87
N HIS A 46 6.84 12.62 -5.76
CA HIS A 46 6.05 13.53 -4.94
C HIS A 46 5.40 12.78 -3.79
N LEU A 47 5.50 13.35 -2.59
CA LEU A 47 4.76 12.85 -1.45
C LEU A 47 3.28 13.12 -1.67
N LEU A 48 2.47 12.08 -1.62
CA LEU A 48 1.05 12.18 -1.85
C LEU A 48 0.34 12.75 -0.63
N ARG A 49 -0.64 13.60 -0.87
CA ARG A 49 -1.54 14.06 0.18
C ARG A 49 -2.41 12.91 0.64
N ARG A 50 -2.97 13.03 1.85
CA ARG A 50 -3.77 11.97 2.44
C ARG A 50 -4.93 11.55 1.53
N GLU A 51 -5.62 12.51 0.91
CA GLU A 51 -6.73 12.23 0.01
C GLU A 51 -6.30 11.55 -1.31
N SER A 52 -5.02 11.61 -1.63
CA SER A 52 -4.47 11.04 -2.86
C SER A 52 -3.54 9.85 -2.62
N MET A 53 -3.44 9.37 -1.38
CA MET A 53 -2.46 8.32 -1.08
C MET A 53 -2.69 7.01 -1.83
N GLY A 54 -3.92 6.77 -2.26
CA GLY A 54 -4.23 5.59 -3.08
C GLY A 54 -3.49 5.54 -4.41
N LYS A 55 -2.99 6.69 -4.89
CA LYS A 55 -2.20 6.75 -6.12
C LYS A 55 -0.82 6.12 -5.97
N GLY A 56 -0.35 5.93 -4.73
CA GLY A 56 0.88 5.21 -4.44
C GLY A 56 0.67 3.70 -4.27
N VAL A 57 -0.55 3.22 -4.46
CA VAL A 57 -0.91 1.81 -4.29
C VAL A 57 -1.47 1.27 -5.60
N LYS A 58 -0.93 0.16 -6.06
CA LYS A 58 -1.46 -0.55 -7.23
C LYS A 58 -1.96 -1.91 -6.77
N VAL A 59 -3.17 -2.26 -7.14
CA VAL A 59 -3.77 -3.56 -6.82
C VAL A 59 -4.02 -4.31 -8.10
N GLU A 60 -3.54 -5.54 -8.16
CA GLU A 60 -3.77 -6.44 -9.28
C GLU A 60 -4.71 -7.55 -8.82
N PHE A 61 -5.80 -7.73 -9.54
CA PHE A 61 -6.78 -8.78 -9.25
C PHE A 61 -6.47 -10.03 -10.08
N HIS A 62 -6.34 -11.16 -9.41
CA HIS A 62 -6.08 -12.44 -10.07
C HIS A 62 -7.37 -13.22 -10.32
N LYS A 63 -7.35 -14.11 -11.29
CA LYS A 63 -8.53 -14.88 -11.69
C LYS A 63 -9.09 -15.78 -10.58
N ASP A 64 -8.22 -16.21 -9.67
CA ASP A 64 -8.62 -17.09 -8.55
C ASP A 64 -9.18 -16.33 -7.35
N GLY A 65 -9.31 -15.00 -7.46
CA GLY A 65 -9.85 -14.17 -6.40
C GLY A 65 -8.79 -13.60 -5.45
N ALA A 66 -7.54 -13.98 -5.59
CA ALA A 66 -6.45 -13.39 -4.81
C ALA A 66 -6.03 -12.05 -5.42
N ILE A 67 -5.32 -11.24 -4.63
CA ILE A 67 -4.79 -9.97 -5.10
C ILE A 67 -3.29 -9.86 -4.83
N SER A 68 -2.64 -9.00 -5.61
CA SER A 68 -1.27 -8.55 -5.37
C SER A 68 -1.28 -7.03 -5.21
N ILE A 69 -0.44 -6.52 -4.32
CA ILE A 69 -0.42 -5.10 -3.97
C ILE A 69 1.00 -4.58 -4.13
N ASP A 70 1.13 -3.46 -4.83
CA ASP A 70 2.39 -2.71 -4.93
C ASP A 70 2.23 -1.40 -4.20
N LEU A 71 3.21 -1.06 -3.35
CA LEU A 71 3.20 0.15 -2.54
C LEU A 71 4.44 0.98 -2.86
N HIS A 72 4.25 2.26 -3.11
CA HIS A 72 5.33 3.22 -3.33
C HIS A 72 5.38 4.18 -2.15
N ILE A 73 6.50 4.18 -1.43
CA ILE A 73 6.61 4.90 -0.15
C ILE A 73 7.87 5.76 -0.07
N MET A 74 7.81 6.71 0.84
CA MET A 74 8.96 7.48 1.31
C MET A 74 9.20 7.12 2.77
N VAL A 75 10.45 6.88 3.13
CA VAL A 75 10.85 6.57 4.51
C VAL A 75 11.79 7.64 5.05
N GLY A 76 11.98 7.65 6.37
CA GLY A 76 12.99 8.50 7.00
C GLY A 76 14.39 7.94 6.80
N ASP A 77 15.41 8.78 6.96
CA ASP A 77 16.79 8.32 6.88
C ASP A 77 17.20 7.57 8.16
N GLY A 78 18.31 6.85 8.08
CA GLY A 78 18.87 6.13 9.22
C GLY A 78 18.14 4.86 9.59
N VAL A 79 17.24 4.36 8.74
CA VAL A 79 16.47 3.15 9.01
C VAL A 79 17.02 1.96 8.23
N ASN A 80 16.75 0.76 8.73
CA ASN A 80 17.05 -0.46 7.99
C ASN A 80 15.92 -0.72 7.00
N LEU A 81 16.20 -0.51 5.71
CA LEU A 81 15.18 -0.58 4.67
C LEU A 81 14.54 -1.98 4.56
N SER A 82 15.35 -3.02 4.71
CA SER A 82 14.86 -4.39 4.68
C SER A 82 13.86 -4.67 5.80
N ALA A 83 14.18 -4.24 7.01
CA ALA A 83 13.31 -4.44 8.17
C ALA A 83 12.01 -3.64 8.03
N VAL A 84 12.11 -2.39 7.57
CA VAL A 84 10.93 -1.55 7.33
C VAL A 84 10.04 -2.18 6.27
N GLY A 85 10.62 -2.61 5.16
CA GLY A 85 9.87 -3.24 4.07
C GLY A 85 9.14 -4.49 4.54
N LYS A 86 9.80 -5.34 5.32
CA LYS A 86 9.20 -6.56 5.84
C LYS A 86 8.04 -6.27 6.79
N ALA A 87 8.20 -5.27 7.65
CA ALA A 87 7.14 -4.87 8.58
C ALA A 87 5.91 -4.36 7.81
N ILE A 88 6.12 -3.59 6.75
CA ILE A 88 5.04 -3.09 5.90
C ILE A 88 4.32 -4.23 5.21
N ILE A 89 5.06 -5.18 4.64
CA ILE A 89 4.46 -6.35 3.98
C ILE A 89 3.54 -7.10 4.93
N ASP A 90 4.00 -7.36 6.14
CA ASP A 90 3.23 -8.11 7.13
C ASP A 90 1.98 -7.34 7.55
N GLU A 91 2.10 -6.04 7.83
CA GLU A 91 0.99 -5.21 8.28
C GLU A 91 -0.06 -5.04 7.18
N VAL A 92 0.37 -4.75 5.96
CA VAL A 92 -0.55 -4.56 4.83
C VAL A 92 -1.30 -5.85 4.54
N ARG A 93 -0.58 -6.97 4.48
CA ARG A 93 -1.19 -8.27 4.25
C ARG A 93 -2.24 -8.58 5.31
N TYR A 94 -1.90 -8.35 6.58
CA TYR A 94 -2.80 -8.62 7.70
C TYR A 94 -4.05 -7.74 7.62
N MET A 95 -3.87 -6.42 7.45
CA MET A 95 -5.00 -5.49 7.45
C MET A 95 -5.93 -5.72 6.26
N VAL A 96 -5.37 -5.94 5.08
CA VAL A 96 -6.20 -6.17 3.89
C VAL A 96 -6.94 -7.50 3.99
N SER A 97 -6.24 -8.58 4.33
CA SER A 97 -6.88 -9.90 4.37
C SER A 97 -7.91 -10.01 5.49
N SER A 98 -7.64 -9.46 6.67
CA SER A 98 -8.57 -9.54 7.80
C SER A 98 -9.81 -8.67 7.60
N THR A 99 -9.65 -7.50 6.96
CA THR A 99 -10.76 -6.57 6.75
C THR A 99 -11.67 -6.99 5.60
N THR A 100 -11.08 -7.48 4.50
CA THR A 100 -11.83 -7.78 3.28
C THR A 100 -12.14 -9.27 3.09
N GLY A 101 -11.45 -10.15 3.81
CA GLY A 101 -11.56 -11.59 3.60
C GLY A 101 -10.89 -12.09 2.33
N THR A 102 -10.11 -11.22 1.66
CA THR A 102 -9.46 -11.55 0.39
C THR A 102 -8.05 -12.10 0.64
N GLU A 103 -7.67 -13.13 -0.11
CA GLU A 103 -6.31 -13.64 -0.06
C GLU A 103 -5.35 -12.64 -0.72
N VAL A 104 -4.32 -12.24 0.01
CA VAL A 104 -3.28 -11.37 -0.52
C VAL A 104 -2.08 -12.25 -0.88
N ARG A 105 -1.80 -12.37 -2.20
CA ARG A 105 -0.74 -13.23 -2.69
C ARG A 105 0.62 -12.61 -2.49
N ASP A 106 0.78 -11.38 -2.97
CA ASP A 106 2.05 -10.67 -2.89
C ASP A 106 1.82 -9.24 -2.42
N VAL A 107 2.75 -8.75 -1.61
CA VAL A 107 2.86 -7.33 -1.28
C VAL A 107 4.28 -6.91 -1.63
N ASN A 108 4.43 -6.00 -2.59
CA ASN A 108 5.71 -5.48 -3.00
C ASN A 108 5.84 -4.04 -2.52
N VAL A 109 6.94 -3.74 -1.85
CA VAL A 109 7.18 -2.42 -1.30
C VAL A 109 8.32 -1.77 -2.07
N PHE A 110 8.02 -0.66 -2.72
CA PHE A 110 9.00 0.16 -3.43
C PHE A 110 9.33 1.37 -2.56
N ILE A 111 10.54 1.40 -2.04
CA ILE A 111 11.03 2.55 -1.27
C ILE A 111 11.64 3.51 -2.29
N ASP A 112 10.81 4.41 -2.78
CA ASP A 112 11.17 5.28 -3.89
C ASP A 112 11.93 6.51 -3.46
N ALA A 113 11.83 6.89 -2.18
CA ALA A 113 12.47 8.09 -1.68
C ALA A 113 12.80 7.96 -0.20
N ILE A 114 13.87 8.64 0.21
CA ILE A 114 14.26 8.75 1.61
C ILE A 114 14.24 10.23 1.95
N LYS A 115 13.52 10.58 3.02
CA LYS A 115 13.51 11.94 3.52
C LYS A 115 14.71 12.13 4.42
N LEU A 116 15.68 12.93 3.94
CA LEU A 116 16.87 13.25 4.71
C LEU A 116 16.53 14.32 5.72
N GLU A 117 16.85 14.07 6.97
CA GLU A 117 16.62 15.03 8.04
C GLU A 117 17.94 15.76 8.31
N LYS A 118 17.83 17.10 8.40
CA LYS A 118 19.00 17.90 8.75
C LYS A 118 19.16 17.87 10.25
N HIS A 119 20.30 17.36 10.70
CA HIS A 119 20.68 17.42 12.10
C HIS A 119 21.50 18.69 12.33
N LYS A 120 21.11 19.45 13.31
CA LYS A 120 21.88 20.62 13.73
C LYS A 120 22.91 20.22 14.77
#